data_55459d8368a6d69fe4530734d35bbbbb
#
_entry.id   55459d8368a6d69fe4530734d35bbbbb
#
_cell.length_a   1.000
_cell.length_b   1.000
_cell.length_c   1.000
_cell.angle_alpha   90.00
_cell.angle_beta   90.00
_cell.angle_gamma   90.00
#
_symmetry.space_group_name_H-M   'P 1'
#
loop_
_entity.id
_entity.type
_entity.pdbx_description
1 polymer ?
#
loop_
_entity_poly.entity_id
_entity_poly.type
_entity_poly.pdbx_seq_one_letter_code
_entity_poly.pdbx_strand_id
1 'polypeptide(L)'
;MVGLQGSGKTTTSGKIALRLSSRERKKILLASLDVQRPAAQLQLQQLAERVNAITGLVKSLPIVAGQSPVDIAKRALETARREGYDIVILDTAGRLSIDEALMDEVREIRSVTNPAETLLVVDAMTGQDAVNTAKSFNEAVGITGVVMSRMDGDARGGAALSMKAITGAPIKLTGSGEKLEALEEFHPERVAGRILGLGDVAGLVERAAETLDHEEGERVAKKMLAGKFDLDDYVSQINQINRMGSISGILGMLPGMGKIKDMLGDKEIDTSIFKRHKAIISSMTKQERKTPGIIKASRKKRIASGSGTTVQEVNRLLKQFDDMSTMMKRISKMGLGGLMRGMGGAGGLADMMKGMGKPGGRPPFV
;
A
#
# COMPACT_ATOMS: atom_id res chain seq x y z
N MET A 1 5.60 -6.25 20.91
CA MET A 1 4.46 -5.44 20.42
C MET A 1 3.45 -5.31 21.53
N VAL A 2 3.11 -4.11 21.99
CA VAL A 2 2.17 -3.85 23.08
C VAL A 2 1.03 -2.92 22.62
N GLY A 3 -0.10 -2.89 23.37
CA GLY A 3 -1.25 -2.04 23.04
C GLY A 3 -2.60 -2.73 23.32
N LEU A 4 -3.69 -1.99 23.21
CA LEU A 4 -5.03 -2.50 23.47
C LEU A 4 -5.53 -3.48 22.41
N GLN A 5 -6.62 -4.19 22.72
CA GLN A 5 -7.30 -5.06 21.77
C GLN A 5 -7.81 -4.25 20.57
N GLY A 6 -7.66 -4.81 19.39
CA GLY A 6 -8.11 -4.14 18.15
C GLY A 6 -7.19 -3.04 17.63
N SER A 7 -6.11 -2.67 18.34
CA SER A 7 -5.15 -1.67 17.86
C SER A 7 -4.32 -2.11 16.64
N GLY A 8 -4.38 -3.38 16.26
CA GLY A 8 -3.67 -3.90 15.09
C GLY A 8 -2.29 -4.51 15.37
N LYS A 9 -1.98 -4.91 16.63
CA LYS A 9 -0.68 -5.50 17.01
C LYS A 9 -0.28 -6.68 16.13
N THR A 10 -1.12 -7.69 16.03
CA THR A 10 -0.85 -8.91 15.26
C THR A 10 -0.62 -8.60 13.78
N THR A 11 -1.47 -7.78 13.18
CA THR A 11 -1.31 -7.33 11.79
C THR A 11 -0.02 -6.53 11.60
N THR A 12 0.29 -5.64 12.54
CA THR A 12 1.53 -4.84 12.52
C THR A 12 2.77 -5.71 12.66
N SER A 13 2.73 -6.75 13.52
CA SER A 13 3.83 -7.73 13.64
C SER A 13 4.14 -8.40 12.30
N GLY A 14 3.11 -8.81 11.56
CA GLY A 14 3.28 -9.37 10.21
C GLY A 14 3.80 -8.36 9.18
N LYS A 15 3.31 -7.11 9.23
CA LYS A 15 3.79 -6.03 8.34
C LYS A 15 5.26 -5.70 8.59
N ILE A 16 5.67 -5.60 9.85
CA ILE A 16 7.08 -5.37 10.23
C ILE A 16 7.92 -6.56 9.76
N ALA A 17 7.46 -7.79 9.96
CA ALA A 17 8.16 -8.98 9.49
C ALA A 17 8.33 -8.99 7.96
N LEU A 18 7.29 -8.65 7.20
CA LEU A 18 7.39 -8.51 5.74
C LEU A 18 8.42 -7.45 5.35
N ARG A 19 8.35 -6.27 5.95
CA ARG A 19 9.25 -5.15 5.64
C ARG A 19 10.72 -5.52 5.88
N LEU A 20 11.05 -6.03 7.07
CA LEU A 20 12.41 -6.37 7.46
C LEU A 20 12.96 -7.57 6.67
N SER A 21 12.14 -8.58 6.41
CA SER A 21 12.57 -9.74 5.62
C SER A 21 12.73 -9.42 4.13
N SER A 22 11.90 -8.52 3.57
CA SER A 22 11.98 -8.13 2.16
C SER A 22 13.11 -7.15 1.88
N ARG A 23 13.22 -6.09 2.71
CA ARG A 23 14.17 -4.99 2.48
C ARG A 23 15.56 -5.28 3.04
N GLU A 24 15.63 -5.86 4.24
CA GLU A 24 16.88 -6.08 4.96
C GLU A 24 17.35 -7.54 4.97
N ARG A 25 16.54 -8.45 4.37
CA ARG A 25 16.83 -9.90 4.29
C ARG A 25 17.00 -10.55 5.66
N LYS A 26 16.34 -10.03 6.71
CA LYS A 26 16.40 -10.56 8.06
C LYS A 26 15.56 -11.81 8.21
N LYS A 27 16.09 -12.80 8.93
CA LYS A 27 15.38 -14.02 9.32
C LYS A 27 14.62 -13.77 10.61
N ILE A 28 13.29 -13.93 10.59
CA ILE A 28 12.40 -13.45 11.65
C ILE A 28 11.58 -14.59 12.24
N LEU A 29 11.51 -14.65 13.57
CA LEU A 29 10.61 -15.52 14.33
C LEU A 29 9.48 -14.67 14.91
N LEU A 30 8.24 -15.03 14.60
CA LEU A 30 7.03 -14.47 15.23
C LEU A 30 6.56 -15.38 16.36
N ALA A 31 6.21 -14.83 17.51
CA ALA A 31 5.63 -15.58 18.61
C ALA A 31 4.42 -14.83 19.20
N SER A 32 3.26 -15.48 19.23
CA SER A 32 2.08 -14.95 19.91
C SER A 32 2.10 -15.33 21.37
N LEU A 33 2.01 -14.32 22.21
CA LEU A 33 1.88 -14.47 23.68
C LEU A 33 0.41 -14.39 24.13
N ASP A 34 -0.53 -14.25 23.19
CA ASP A 34 -1.97 -14.18 23.48
C ASP A 34 -2.54 -15.59 23.66
N VAL A 35 -2.40 -16.10 24.87
CA VAL A 35 -2.92 -17.43 25.27
C VAL A 35 -4.40 -17.42 25.64
N GLN A 36 -4.97 -16.23 25.89
CA GLN A 36 -6.38 -16.09 26.28
C GLN A 36 -7.32 -16.25 25.06
N ARG A 37 -6.81 -16.00 23.86
CA ARG A 37 -7.55 -16.13 22.61
C ARG A 37 -6.86 -17.13 21.69
N PRO A 38 -7.27 -18.41 21.70
CA PRO A 38 -6.64 -19.46 20.87
C PRO A 38 -6.55 -19.08 19.38
N ALA A 39 -7.55 -18.39 18.87
CA ALA A 39 -7.56 -17.90 17.50
C ALA A 39 -6.45 -16.88 17.20
N ALA A 40 -5.95 -16.14 18.21
CA ALA A 40 -4.89 -15.14 18.00
C ALA A 40 -3.55 -15.80 17.65
N GLN A 41 -3.21 -16.92 18.30
CA GLN A 41 -2.00 -17.67 17.98
C GLN A 41 -2.04 -18.24 16.57
N LEU A 42 -3.19 -18.82 16.17
CA LEU A 42 -3.39 -19.33 14.80
C LEU A 42 -3.37 -18.19 13.77
N GLN A 43 -3.95 -17.05 14.11
CA GLN A 43 -3.93 -15.86 13.24
C GLN A 43 -2.49 -15.40 12.95
N LEU A 44 -1.64 -15.32 13.98
CA LEU A 44 -0.24 -14.93 13.80
C LEU A 44 0.52 -15.99 12.99
N GLN A 45 0.25 -17.28 13.21
CA GLN A 45 0.84 -18.36 12.42
C GLN A 45 0.48 -18.25 10.94
N GLN A 46 -0.79 -18.10 10.60
CA GLN A 46 -1.24 -17.91 9.21
C GLN A 46 -0.61 -16.66 8.57
N LEU A 47 -0.45 -15.60 9.36
CA LEU A 47 0.20 -14.38 8.90
C LEU A 47 1.69 -14.62 8.61
N ALA A 48 2.40 -15.34 9.49
CA ALA A 48 3.79 -15.75 9.28
C ALA A 48 3.94 -16.61 8.01
N GLU A 49 3.04 -17.56 7.78
CA GLU A 49 3.03 -18.40 6.58
C GLU A 49 2.85 -17.57 5.29
N ARG A 50 1.92 -16.60 5.31
CA ARG A 50 1.72 -15.68 4.17
C ARG A 50 2.97 -14.85 3.88
N VAL A 51 3.63 -14.31 4.91
CA VAL A 51 4.87 -13.55 4.74
C VAL A 51 6.01 -14.47 4.29
N ASN A 52 6.09 -15.69 4.83
CA ASN A 52 7.09 -16.68 4.45
C ASN A 52 6.96 -17.10 2.97
N ALA A 53 5.75 -17.22 2.46
CA ALA A 53 5.51 -17.51 1.04
C ALA A 53 6.08 -16.45 0.10
N ILE A 54 6.22 -15.20 0.58
CA ILE A 54 6.80 -14.08 -0.17
C ILE A 54 8.32 -14.04 -0.05
N THR A 55 8.85 -14.22 1.17
CA THR A 55 10.26 -13.92 1.48
C THR A 55 11.12 -15.14 1.78
N GLY A 56 10.51 -16.25 2.22
CA GLY A 56 11.22 -17.46 2.67
C GLY A 56 11.96 -17.30 4.02
N LEU A 57 11.80 -16.17 4.72
CA LEU A 57 12.62 -15.78 5.87
C LEU A 57 11.84 -15.64 7.19
N VAL A 58 10.53 -15.87 7.19
CA VAL A 58 9.68 -15.65 8.37
C VAL A 58 9.02 -16.95 8.81
N LYS A 59 9.12 -17.28 10.09
CA LYS A 59 8.41 -18.40 10.68
C LYS A 59 7.68 -17.98 11.97
N SER A 60 6.65 -18.72 12.34
CA SER A 60 6.02 -18.61 13.65
C SER A 60 6.58 -19.68 14.59
N LEU A 61 6.66 -19.32 15.86
CA LEU A 61 6.95 -20.29 16.93
C LEU A 61 5.80 -21.30 17.01
N PRO A 62 6.07 -22.61 17.03
CA PRO A 62 5.01 -23.61 17.17
C PRO A 62 4.18 -23.42 18.44
N ILE A 63 2.86 -23.59 18.32
CA ILE A 63 1.92 -23.44 19.43
C ILE A 63 2.04 -24.67 20.33
N VAL A 64 2.24 -24.43 21.64
CA VAL A 64 2.22 -25.45 22.67
C VAL A 64 1.17 -25.06 23.69
N ALA A 65 0.16 -25.91 23.87
CA ALA A 65 -0.94 -25.63 24.78
C ALA A 65 -0.46 -25.61 26.25
N GLY A 66 -1.09 -24.77 27.08
CA GLY A 66 -0.82 -24.67 28.50
C GLY A 66 0.42 -23.89 28.93
N GLN A 67 1.16 -23.30 27.98
CA GLN A 67 2.26 -22.41 28.31
C GLN A 67 1.77 -21.01 28.72
N SER A 68 2.47 -20.42 29.71
CA SER A 68 2.26 -19.03 30.05
C SER A 68 2.87 -18.08 28.97
N PRO A 69 2.42 -16.80 28.86
CA PRO A 69 3.03 -15.82 27.98
C PRO A 69 4.54 -15.69 28.18
N VAL A 70 4.99 -15.75 29.42
CA VAL A 70 6.41 -15.64 29.80
C VAL A 70 7.21 -16.85 29.32
N ASP A 71 6.65 -18.07 29.46
CA ASP A 71 7.31 -19.29 28.98
C ASP A 71 7.43 -19.32 27.45
N ILE A 72 6.39 -18.87 26.77
CA ILE A 72 6.43 -18.72 25.30
C ILE A 72 7.51 -17.73 24.89
N ALA A 73 7.62 -16.59 25.58
CA ALA A 73 8.63 -15.57 25.30
C ALA A 73 10.06 -16.12 25.50
N LYS A 74 10.32 -16.83 26.59
CA LYS A 74 11.61 -17.49 26.83
C LYS A 74 11.93 -18.51 25.75
N ARG A 75 10.98 -19.39 25.41
CA ARG A 75 11.14 -20.39 24.35
C ARG A 75 11.37 -19.75 22.98
N ALA A 76 10.73 -18.62 22.70
CA ALA A 76 10.96 -17.88 21.45
C ALA A 76 12.41 -17.40 21.34
N LEU A 77 12.98 -16.85 22.41
CA LEU A 77 14.37 -16.41 22.44
C LEU A 77 15.37 -17.57 22.32
N GLU A 78 15.11 -18.68 23.00
CA GLU A 78 15.94 -19.88 22.91
C GLU A 78 15.91 -20.47 21.49
N THR A 79 14.71 -20.60 20.91
CA THR A 79 14.55 -21.08 19.54
C THR A 79 15.26 -20.16 18.54
N ALA A 80 15.13 -18.86 18.72
CA ALA A 80 15.77 -17.89 17.84
C ALA A 80 17.31 -18.00 17.87
N ARG A 81 17.89 -18.13 19.05
CA ARG A 81 19.34 -18.32 19.20
C ARG A 81 19.81 -19.63 18.57
N ARG A 82 19.08 -20.72 18.84
CA ARG A 82 19.44 -22.06 18.33
C ARG A 82 19.32 -22.15 16.81
N GLU A 83 18.31 -21.53 16.21
CA GLU A 83 18.02 -21.64 14.79
C GLU A 83 18.53 -20.46 13.95
N GLY A 84 19.24 -19.51 14.60
CA GLY A 84 19.88 -18.38 13.94
C GLY A 84 18.86 -17.41 13.30
N TYR A 85 17.86 -16.99 14.07
CA TYR A 85 16.99 -15.87 13.70
C TYR A 85 17.64 -14.55 14.08
N ASP A 86 17.54 -13.55 13.20
CA ASP A 86 18.09 -12.22 13.46
C ASP A 86 17.16 -11.41 14.38
N ILE A 87 15.86 -11.63 14.26
CA ILE A 87 14.83 -10.85 14.98
C ILE A 87 13.73 -11.79 15.51
N VAL A 88 13.31 -11.51 16.75
CA VAL A 88 12.12 -12.10 17.37
C VAL A 88 11.10 -10.99 17.56
N ILE A 89 9.87 -11.21 17.09
CA ILE A 89 8.75 -10.31 17.34
C ILE A 89 7.75 -11.04 18.24
N LEU A 90 7.55 -10.49 19.44
CA LEU A 90 6.62 -10.97 20.43
C LEU A 90 5.32 -10.17 20.32
N ASP A 91 4.22 -10.84 19.96
CA ASP A 91 2.88 -10.25 19.88
C ASP A 91 2.13 -10.53 21.17
N THR A 92 2.01 -9.51 22.05
CA THR A 92 1.37 -9.67 23.35
C THR A 92 -0.15 -9.66 23.25
N ALA A 93 -0.82 -10.21 24.25
CA ALA A 93 -2.26 -10.09 24.40
C ALA A 93 -2.69 -8.62 24.42
N GLY A 94 -3.89 -8.35 23.93
CA GLY A 94 -4.53 -7.05 24.08
C GLY A 94 -5.81 -7.20 24.87
N ARG A 95 -5.99 -6.34 25.86
CA ARG A 95 -7.26 -6.23 26.60
C ARG A 95 -8.05 -5.01 26.12
N LEU A 96 -9.34 -4.98 26.43
CA LEU A 96 -10.22 -3.87 26.06
C LEU A 96 -9.88 -2.58 26.81
N SER A 97 -9.35 -2.72 28.03
CA SER A 97 -8.95 -1.62 28.89
C SER A 97 -7.58 -1.89 29.50
N ILE A 98 -6.98 -0.82 30.00
CA ILE A 98 -5.73 -0.91 30.75
C ILE A 98 -6.10 -1.31 32.18
N ASP A 99 -5.62 -2.47 32.58
CA ASP A 99 -5.72 -2.96 33.95
C ASP A 99 -4.32 -3.36 34.49
N GLU A 100 -4.22 -3.52 35.80
CA GLU A 100 -2.95 -3.82 36.47
C GLU A 100 -2.40 -5.19 36.04
N ALA A 101 -3.27 -6.18 35.85
CA ALA A 101 -2.87 -7.51 35.41
C ALA A 101 -2.23 -7.52 34.01
N LEU A 102 -2.73 -6.69 33.08
CA LEU A 102 -2.09 -6.51 31.77
C LEU A 102 -0.71 -5.87 31.92
N MET A 103 -0.63 -4.83 32.75
CA MET A 103 0.64 -4.12 32.95
C MET A 103 1.70 -5.00 33.60
N ASP A 104 1.31 -5.84 34.57
CA ASP A 104 2.21 -6.77 35.23
C ASP A 104 2.71 -7.85 34.27
N GLU A 105 1.82 -8.43 33.45
CA GLU A 105 2.19 -9.38 32.41
C GLU A 105 3.23 -8.78 31.45
N VAL A 106 2.98 -7.56 30.97
CA VAL A 106 3.90 -6.91 30.03
C VAL A 106 5.23 -6.54 30.71
N ARG A 107 5.21 -6.11 31.97
CA ARG A 107 6.44 -5.86 32.76
C ARG A 107 7.27 -7.13 32.91
N GLU A 108 6.61 -8.27 33.24
CA GLU A 108 7.28 -9.55 33.40
C GLU A 108 7.91 -10.00 32.08
N ILE A 109 7.16 -9.99 30.98
CA ILE A 109 7.67 -10.32 29.66
C ILE A 109 8.88 -9.44 29.31
N ARG A 110 8.79 -8.12 29.54
CA ARG A 110 9.91 -7.20 29.29
C ARG A 110 11.13 -7.55 30.12
N SER A 111 10.95 -7.85 31.40
CA SER A 111 12.06 -8.16 32.32
C SER A 111 12.85 -9.40 31.90
N VAL A 112 12.15 -10.45 31.41
CA VAL A 112 12.77 -11.72 31.02
C VAL A 112 13.33 -11.70 29.60
N THR A 113 12.81 -10.83 28.73
CA THR A 113 13.24 -10.78 27.32
C THR A 113 14.22 -9.67 27.03
N ASN A 114 14.25 -8.62 27.87
CA ASN A 114 15.06 -7.41 27.65
C ASN A 114 15.06 -6.95 26.19
N PRO A 115 13.90 -6.59 25.63
CA PRO A 115 13.76 -6.33 24.21
C PRO A 115 14.51 -5.06 23.80
N ALA A 116 15.12 -5.07 22.62
CA ALA A 116 15.73 -3.87 22.02
C ALA A 116 14.69 -2.79 21.73
N GLU A 117 13.46 -3.20 21.39
CA GLU A 117 12.34 -2.32 21.09
C GLU A 117 11.06 -2.77 21.81
N THR A 118 10.41 -1.83 22.48
CA THR A 118 9.05 -1.97 22.97
C THR A 118 8.14 -1.05 22.16
N LEU A 119 7.49 -1.62 21.15
CA LEU A 119 6.66 -0.85 20.20
C LEU A 119 5.21 -0.88 20.66
N LEU A 120 4.66 0.30 20.93
CA LEU A 120 3.25 0.48 21.21
C LEU A 120 2.48 0.65 19.90
N VAL A 121 1.50 -0.20 19.68
CA VAL A 121 0.58 -0.09 18.54
C VAL A 121 -0.70 0.59 18.99
N VAL A 122 -1.01 1.72 18.38
CA VAL A 122 -2.22 2.50 18.64
C VAL A 122 -3.01 2.70 17.35
N ASP A 123 -4.32 2.79 17.51
CA ASP A 123 -5.22 3.09 16.43
C ASP A 123 -5.39 4.61 16.31
N ALA A 124 -5.03 5.17 15.16
CA ALA A 124 -5.14 6.60 14.91
C ALA A 124 -6.59 7.12 15.00
N MET A 125 -7.57 6.26 14.75
CA MET A 125 -8.99 6.64 14.79
C MET A 125 -9.56 6.77 16.20
N THR A 126 -8.89 6.27 17.25
CA THR A 126 -9.38 6.34 18.64
C THR A 126 -9.12 7.69 19.31
N GLY A 127 -8.43 8.60 18.61
CA GLY A 127 -8.25 9.97 19.08
C GLY A 127 -7.58 10.07 20.46
N GLN A 128 -8.26 10.71 21.43
CA GLN A 128 -7.70 10.95 22.76
C GLN A 128 -7.44 9.67 23.56
N ASP A 129 -8.21 8.60 23.34
CA ASP A 129 -8.00 7.32 24.03
C ASP A 129 -6.68 6.66 23.64
N ALA A 130 -6.23 6.84 22.40
CA ALA A 130 -4.89 6.42 21.98
C ALA A 130 -3.80 7.09 22.81
N VAL A 131 -3.97 8.36 23.11
CA VAL A 131 -3.02 9.16 23.87
C VAL A 131 -2.96 8.74 25.34
N ASN A 132 -4.11 8.53 25.98
CA ASN A 132 -4.20 8.03 27.33
C ASN A 132 -3.58 6.63 27.48
N THR A 133 -3.87 5.77 26.51
CA THR A 133 -3.26 4.43 26.39
C THR A 133 -1.74 4.53 26.34
N ALA A 134 -1.22 5.39 25.49
CA ALA A 134 0.21 5.55 25.30
C ALA A 134 0.92 6.06 26.58
N LYS A 135 0.30 6.98 27.31
CA LYS A 135 0.81 7.45 28.60
C LYS A 135 0.95 6.29 29.58
N SER A 136 -0.09 5.50 29.77
CA SER A 136 -0.09 4.40 30.72
C SER A 136 0.92 3.30 30.35
N PHE A 137 1.02 2.91 29.08
CA PHE A 137 2.05 1.96 28.65
C PHE A 137 3.47 2.52 28.82
N ASN A 138 3.66 3.83 28.56
CA ASN A 138 4.98 4.44 28.71
C ASN A 138 5.42 4.47 30.17
N GLU A 139 4.52 4.79 31.09
CA GLU A 139 4.77 4.77 32.54
C GLU A 139 5.05 3.34 33.05
N ALA A 140 4.32 2.34 32.55
CA ALA A 140 4.43 0.97 33.01
C ALA A 140 5.67 0.25 32.50
N VAL A 141 6.01 0.39 31.21
CA VAL A 141 7.05 -0.42 30.58
C VAL A 141 8.07 0.39 29.76
N GLY A 142 7.93 1.69 29.67
CA GLY A 142 8.85 2.55 28.90
C GLY A 142 8.89 2.14 27.44
N ILE A 143 7.98 2.69 26.63
CA ILE A 143 7.94 2.44 25.18
C ILE A 143 9.12 3.08 24.47
N THR A 144 9.69 2.40 23.49
CA THR A 144 10.82 2.91 22.67
C THR A 144 10.35 3.52 21.35
N GLY A 145 9.11 3.25 20.98
CA GLY A 145 8.51 3.79 19.76
C GLY A 145 7.03 3.49 19.67
N VAL A 146 6.35 4.26 18.85
CA VAL A 146 4.92 4.12 18.55
C VAL A 146 4.73 3.71 17.10
N VAL A 147 3.79 2.79 16.87
CA VAL A 147 3.28 2.46 15.54
C VAL A 147 1.82 2.87 15.48
N MET A 148 1.48 3.76 14.57
CA MET A 148 0.10 4.20 14.37
C MET A 148 -0.56 3.39 13.27
N SER A 149 -1.57 2.62 13.62
CA SER A 149 -2.39 1.87 12.67
C SER A 149 -3.56 2.71 12.16
N ARG A 150 -4.15 2.32 11.04
CA ARG A 150 -5.33 2.98 10.42
C ARG A 150 -5.18 4.48 10.16
N MET A 151 -3.96 4.92 9.81
CA MET A 151 -3.68 6.33 9.47
C MET A 151 -4.41 6.81 8.22
N ASP A 152 -4.91 5.91 7.39
CA ASP A 152 -5.79 6.19 6.26
C ASP A 152 -7.16 6.74 6.68
N GLY A 153 -7.62 6.41 7.90
CA GLY A 153 -8.84 6.96 8.49
C GLY A 153 -8.64 8.30 9.23
N ASP A 154 -7.41 8.66 9.61
CA ASP A 154 -7.09 9.94 10.25
C ASP A 154 -6.77 11.01 9.20
N ALA A 155 -7.81 11.61 8.63
CA ALA A 155 -7.68 12.61 7.57
C ALA A 155 -6.84 13.84 7.97
N ARG A 156 -6.69 14.13 9.26
CA ARG A 156 -5.98 15.31 9.77
C ARG A 156 -4.65 15.00 10.44
N GLY A 157 -4.34 13.75 10.77
CA GLY A 157 -3.09 13.36 11.43
C GLY A 157 -2.93 13.91 12.87
N GLY A 158 -4.02 14.38 13.49
CA GLY A 158 -3.98 15.01 14.81
C GLY A 158 -3.55 14.09 15.94
N ALA A 159 -3.88 12.80 15.83
CA ALA A 159 -3.47 11.77 16.78
C ALA A 159 -1.95 11.66 16.90
N ALA A 160 -1.22 11.80 15.79
CA ALA A 160 0.24 11.73 15.77
C ALA A 160 0.89 12.85 16.56
N LEU A 161 0.37 14.08 16.43
CA LEU A 161 0.89 15.24 17.15
C LEU A 161 0.71 15.08 18.66
N SER A 162 -0.50 14.70 19.10
CA SER A 162 -0.81 14.49 20.52
C SER A 162 0.01 13.34 21.11
N MET A 163 0.20 12.26 20.36
CA MET A 163 0.99 11.12 20.78
C MET A 163 2.44 11.49 21.09
N LYS A 164 3.09 12.21 20.18
CA LYS A 164 4.47 12.68 20.37
C LYS A 164 4.61 13.64 21.55
N ALA A 165 3.66 14.56 21.71
CA ALA A 165 3.70 15.54 22.80
C ALA A 165 3.59 14.89 24.19
N ILE A 166 2.79 13.83 24.33
CA ILE A 166 2.52 13.22 25.63
C ILE A 166 3.51 12.12 26.00
N THR A 167 3.89 11.27 25.05
CA THR A 167 4.78 10.13 25.33
C THR A 167 6.25 10.49 25.24
N GLY A 168 6.61 11.53 24.52
CA GLY A 168 8.00 11.82 24.14
C GLY A 168 8.62 10.76 23.21
N ALA A 169 8.01 9.58 23.09
CA ALA A 169 8.49 8.49 22.25
C ALA A 169 8.36 8.84 20.75
N PRO A 170 9.31 8.41 19.89
CA PRO A 170 9.19 8.63 18.46
C PRO A 170 8.07 7.76 17.87
N ILE A 171 7.29 8.34 16.98
CA ILE A 171 6.46 7.53 16.07
C ILE A 171 7.41 7.00 15.02
N LYS A 172 7.52 5.67 14.90
CA LYS A 172 8.46 5.02 13.99
C LYS A 172 7.80 4.61 12.68
N LEU A 173 6.60 4.05 12.78
CA LEU A 173 5.91 3.46 11.64
C LEU A 173 4.43 3.88 11.62
N THR A 174 3.87 3.92 10.42
CA THR A 174 2.45 4.16 10.17
C THR A 174 1.87 3.10 9.26
N GLY A 175 0.72 2.55 9.64
CA GLY A 175 -0.05 1.61 8.84
C GLY A 175 -1.19 2.32 8.12
N SER A 176 -1.22 2.22 6.79
CA SER A 176 -2.22 2.85 5.92
C SER A 176 -3.04 1.79 5.17
N GLY A 177 -3.90 1.07 5.88
CA GLY A 177 -4.76 0.04 5.30
C GLY A 177 -4.44 -1.39 5.72
N GLU A 178 -5.19 -2.36 5.19
CA GLU A 178 -5.17 -3.76 5.63
C GLU A 178 -4.08 -4.61 4.97
N LYS A 179 -3.57 -4.21 3.82
CA LYS A 179 -2.54 -4.95 3.08
C LYS A 179 -1.25 -5.06 3.88
N LEU A 180 -0.54 -6.18 3.72
CA LEU A 180 0.72 -6.42 4.42
C LEU A 180 1.82 -5.42 4.06
N GLU A 181 1.81 -4.93 2.84
CA GLU A 181 2.76 -3.94 2.32
C GLU A 181 2.45 -2.52 2.82
N ALA A 182 1.25 -2.29 3.37
CA ALA A 182 0.79 -0.97 3.81
C ALA A 182 1.37 -0.60 5.19
N LEU A 183 2.71 -0.52 5.29
CA LEU A 183 3.47 -0.04 6.44
C LEU A 183 4.60 0.85 5.95
N GLU A 184 4.59 2.09 6.41
CA GLU A 184 5.54 3.12 6.01
C GLU A 184 6.28 3.66 7.23
N GLU A 185 7.46 4.24 7.02
CA GLU A 185 8.12 5.05 8.04
C GLU A 185 7.31 6.31 8.33
N PHE A 186 7.37 6.75 9.57
CA PHE A 186 6.71 7.99 9.93
C PHE A 186 7.56 9.18 9.46
N HIS A 187 6.99 9.99 8.58
CA HIS A 187 7.60 11.23 8.10
C HIS A 187 6.86 12.44 8.69
N PRO A 188 7.40 13.11 9.72
CA PRO A 188 6.74 14.24 10.40
C PRO A 188 6.31 15.35 9.44
N GLU A 189 7.16 15.65 8.46
CA GLU A 189 6.93 16.71 7.46
C GLU A 189 5.70 16.42 6.59
N ARG A 190 5.50 15.16 6.22
CA ARG A 190 4.32 14.72 5.43
C ARG A 190 3.03 14.86 6.24
N VAL A 191 3.08 14.45 7.52
CA VAL A 191 1.93 14.58 8.41
C VAL A 191 1.62 16.05 8.67
N ALA A 192 2.62 16.87 8.94
CA ALA A 192 2.46 18.32 9.06
C ALA A 192 1.88 18.94 7.78
N GLY A 193 2.40 18.59 6.62
CA GLY A 193 1.87 19.02 5.31
C GLY A 193 0.39 18.66 5.12
N ARG A 194 0.00 17.45 5.54
CA ARG A 194 -1.39 16.99 5.49
C ARG A 194 -2.29 17.79 6.43
N ILE A 195 -1.84 18.06 7.67
CA ILE A 195 -2.55 18.89 8.64
C ILE A 195 -2.77 20.30 8.09
N LEU A 196 -1.77 20.87 7.43
CA LEU A 196 -1.80 22.20 6.84
C LEU A 196 -2.52 22.27 5.49
N GLY A 197 -2.99 21.14 4.96
CA GLY A 197 -3.66 21.10 3.67
C GLY A 197 -2.73 21.28 2.46
N LEU A 198 -1.41 21.15 2.63
CA LEU A 198 -0.40 21.29 1.59
C LEU A 198 -0.27 20.04 0.69
N GLY A 199 -0.93 18.93 1.04
CA GLY A 199 -0.81 17.64 0.37
C GLY A 199 0.51 16.92 0.66
N ASP A 200 0.66 15.71 0.13
CA ASP A 200 1.87 14.88 0.26
C ASP A 200 2.57 14.72 -1.10
N VAL A 201 3.08 15.81 -1.63
CA VAL A 201 3.77 15.80 -2.94
C VAL A 201 5.06 14.97 -2.89
N ALA A 202 5.79 15.01 -1.78
CA ALA A 202 7.03 14.23 -1.61
C ALA A 202 6.75 12.73 -1.62
N GLY A 203 5.73 12.27 -0.89
CA GLY A 203 5.32 10.86 -0.90
C GLY A 203 4.83 10.38 -2.26
N LEU A 204 4.24 11.26 -3.04
CA LEU A 204 3.81 10.96 -4.40
C LEU A 204 5.01 10.75 -5.34
N VAL A 205 6.03 11.58 -5.22
CA VAL A 205 7.28 11.47 -5.99
C VAL A 205 8.05 10.21 -5.61
N GLU A 206 8.14 9.88 -4.31
CA GLU A 206 8.82 8.64 -3.87
C GLU A 206 8.10 7.38 -4.33
N ARG A 207 6.77 7.31 -4.19
CA ARG A 207 5.99 6.16 -4.69
C ARG A 207 6.10 6.02 -6.20
N ALA A 208 6.12 7.13 -6.93
CA ALA A 208 6.39 7.11 -8.35
C ALA A 208 7.80 6.56 -8.64
N ALA A 209 8.81 6.97 -7.87
CA ALA A 209 10.18 6.50 -8.04
C ALA A 209 10.36 5.01 -7.66
N GLU A 210 9.69 4.53 -6.60
CA GLU A 210 9.75 3.12 -6.18
C GLU A 210 8.99 2.17 -7.13
N THR A 211 7.94 2.66 -7.80
CA THR A 211 7.11 1.86 -8.71
C THR A 211 7.51 1.94 -10.17
N LEU A 212 8.26 2.95 -10.55
CA LEU A 212 8.80 3.08 -11.89
C LEU A 212 10.01 2.15 -12.03
N ASP A 213 9.83 1.08 -12.78
CA ASP A 213 10.93 0.34 -13.37
C ASP A 213 11.59 1.28 -14.40
N HIS A 214 12.68 1.92 -14.00
CA HIS A 214 13.37 2.92 -14.81
C HIS A 214 13.76 2.37 -16.18
N GLU A 215 14.19 1.10 -16.25
CA GLU A 215 14.58 0.47 -17.52
C GLU A 215 13.36 0.23 -18.42
N GLU A 216 12.23 -0.21 -17.84
CA GLU A 216 11.01 -0.42 -18.60
C GLU A 216 10.36 0.92 -19.00
N GLY A 217 10.41 1.93 -18.13
CA GLY A 217 9.98 3.29 -18.42
C GLY A 217 10.75 3.94 -19.57
N GLU A 218 12.09 3.85 -19.56
CA GLU A 218 12.92 4.34 -20.66
C GLU A 218 12.69 3.57 -21.96
N ARG A 219 12.50 2.24 -21.88
CA ARG A 219 12.21 1.41 -23.05
C ARG A 219 10.89 1.80 -23.70
N VAL A 220 9.85 2.01 -22.90
CA VAL A 220 8.54 2.44 -23.37
C VAL A 220 8.60 3.85 -23.94
N ALA A 221 9.31 4.78 -23.28
CA ALA A 221 9.51 6.13 -23.76
C ALA A 221 10.26 6.15 -25.12
N LYS A 222 11.33 5.36 -25.28
CA LYS A 222 12.06 5.22 -26.55
C LYS A 222 11.16 4.64 -27.65
N LYS A 223 10.31 3.65 -27.35
CA LYS A 223 9.33 3.09 -28.30
C LYS A 223 8.25 4.10 -28.66
N MET A 224 7.78 4.89 -27.69
CA MET A 224 6.81 5.97 -27.93
C MET A 224 7.37 7.03 -28.88
N LEU A 225 8.60 7.50 -28.64
CA LEU A 225 9.29 8.44 -29.51
C LEU A 225 9.50 7.87 -30.92
N ALA A 226 9.73 6.56 -31.04
CA ALA A 226 9.85 5.87 -32.32
C ALA A 226 8.50 5.57 -33.00
N GLY A 227 7.36 5.91 -32.39
CA GLY A 227 6.02 5.62 -32.90
C GLY A 227 5.65 4.13 -32.96
N LYS A 228 6.35 3.29 -32.19
CA LYS A 228 6.24 1.82 -32.18
C LYS A 228 5.50 1.30 -30.93
N PHE A 229 4.59 2.08 -30.35
CA PHE A 229 3.77 1.66 -29.22
C PHE A 229 2.80 0.55 -29.61
N ASP A 230 2.82 -0.57 -28.88
CA ASP A 230 2.00 -1.75 -29.17
C ASP A 230 1.09 -2.12 -27.98
N LEU A 231 0.25 -3.18 -28.14
CA LEU A 231 -0.68 -3.61 -27.11
C LEU A 231 0.02 -4.29 -25.91
N ASP A 232 1.24 -4.81 -26.06
CA ASP A 232 2.03 -5.30 -24.94
C ASP A 232 2.52 -4.12 -24.06
N ASP A 233 2.94 -3.01 -24.69
CA ASP A 233 3.30 -1.78 -23.99
C ASP A 233 2.08 -1.18 -23.25
N TYR A 234 0.88 -1.27 -23.84
CA TYR A 234 -0.37 -0.85 -23.21
C TYR A 234 -0.66 -1.67 -21.93
N VAL A 235 -0.48 -3.00 -21.96
CA VAL A 235 -0.65 -3.86 -20.77
C VAL A 235 0.39 -3.53 -19.70
N SER A 236 1.64 -3.27 -20.07
CA SER A 236 2.70 -2.85 -19.15
C SER A 236 2.30 -1.57 -18.41
N GLN A 237 1.76 -0.58 -19.12
CA GLN A 237 1.27 0.66 -18.51
C GLN A 237 0.10 0.45 -17.55
N ILE A 238 -0.89 -0.37 -17.93
CA ILE A 238 -2.00 -0.74 -17.03
C ILE A 238 -1.46 -1.39 -15.77
N ASN A 239 -0.49 -2.31 -15.90
CA ASN A 239 0.12 -2.97 -14.74
C ASN A 239 0.88 -1.98 -13.84
N GLN A 240 1.58 -0.99 -14.40
CA GLN A 240 2.23 0.08 -13.65
C GLN A 240 1.22 0.92 -12.87
N ILE A 241 0.14 1.36 -13.52
CA ILE A 241 -0.94 2.12 -12.87
C ILE A 241 -1.54 1.31 -11.71
N ASN A 242 -1.77 0.01 -11.90
CA ASN A 242 -2.27 -0.86 -10.84
C ASN A 242 -1.28 -1.07 -9.68
N ARG A 243 0.03 -1.03 -9.94
CA ARG A 243 1.08 -1.10 -8.90
C ARG A 243 1.20 0.19 -8.09
N MET A 244 0.95 1.35 -8.70
CA MET A 244 0.98 2.66 -8.03
C MET A 244 -0.16 2.86 -7.02
N GLY A 245 -1.08 1.93 -6.91
CA GLY A 245 -2.26 2.00 -6.03
C GLY A 245 -3.49 2.56 -6.75
N SER A 246 -4.60 2.72 -6.00
CA SER A 246 -5.84 3.23 -6.62
C SER A 246 -5.65 4.68 -7.08
N ILE A 247 -6.21 5.02 -8.24
CA ILE A 247 -6.21 6.40 -8.77
C ILE A 247 -6.81 7.39 -7.76
N SER A 248 -7.78 6.94 -6.96
CA SER A 248 -8.33 7.72 -5.85
C SER A 248 -7.30 8.02 -4.75
N GLY A 249 -6.34 7.12 -4.51
CA GLY A 249 -5.21 7.37 -3.60
C GLY A 249 -4.27 8.45 -4.12
N ILE A 250 -3.97 8.44 -5.42
CA ILE A 250 -3.10 9.43 -6.08
C ILE A 250 -3.77 10.81 -6.12
N LEU A 251 -5.07 10.87 -6.46
CA LEU A 251 -5.85 12.11 -6.44
C LEU A 251 -5.93 12.75 -5.04
N GLY A 252 -6.03 11.92 -3.98
CA GLY A 252 -6.05 12.42 -2.60
C GLY A 252 -4.74 13.05 -2.12
N MET A 253 -3.63 12.82 -2.82
CA MET A 253 -2.30 13.36 -2.49
C MET A 253 -1.99 14.70 -3.18
N LEU A 254 -2.77 15.09 -4.22
CA LEU A 254 -2.55 16.34 -4.95
C LEU A 254 -3.17 17.53 -4.20
N PRO A 255 -2.43 18.64 -4.02
CA PRO A 255 -2.94 19.83 -3.37
C PRO A 255 -4.12 20.44 -4.16
N GLY A 256 -5.22 20.76 -3.48
CA GLY A 256 -6.41 21.39 -4.09
C GLY A 256 -7.39 20.44 -4.79
N MET A 257 -7.11 19.15 -4.89
CA MET A 257 -7.96 18.16 -5.58
C MET A 257 -9.03 17.52 -4.67
N GLY A 258 -9.07 17.84 -3.38
CA GLY A 258 -10.07 17.33 -2.44
C GLY A 258 -11.51 17.61 -2.88
N LYS A 259 -11.77 18.79 -3.46
CA LYS A 259 -13.09 19.14 -4.01
C LYS A 259 -13.49 18.33 -5.25
N ILE A 260 -12.50 17.82 -6.00
CA ILE A 260 -12.75 16.97 -7.18
C ILE A 260 -13.07 15.54 -6.72
N LYS A 261 -12.48 15.07 -5.63
CA LYS A 261 -12.85 13.80 -4.99
C LYS A 261 -14.31 13.81 -4.54
N ASP A 262 -14.76 14.93 -3.95
CA ASP A 262 -16.13 15.11 -3.51
C ASP A 262 -17.13 15.21 -4.69
N MET A 263 -16.70 15.73 -5.84
CA MET A 263 -17.52 15.80 -7.06
C MET A 263 -17.61 14.49 -7.83
N LEU A 264 -16.56 13.66 -7.78
CA LEU A 264 -16.55 12.34 -8.44
C LEU A 264 -17.28 11.27 -7.62
N GLY A 265 -17.59 11.54 -6.35
CA GLY A 265 -18.23 10.60 -5.42
C GLY A 265 -17.32 9.38 -5.19
N ASP A 266 -17.71 8.54 -4.23
CA ASP A 266 -17.08 7.23 -3.94
C ASP A 266 -17.33 6.16 -5.04
N LYS A 267 -17.45 6.58 -6.30
CA LYS A 267 -17.41 5.60 -7.39
C LYS A 267 -15.97 5.10 -7.50
N GLU A 268 -15.74 3.96 -6.87
CA GLU A 268 -14.56 3.13 -7.17
C GLU A 268 -14.42 3.07 -8.69
N ILE A 269 -13.31 3.54 -9.20
CA ILE A 269 -12.99 3.37 -10.62
C ILE A 269 -13.01 1.87 -10.86
N ASP A 270 -13.96 1.42 -11.66
CA ASP A 270 -14.21 0.00 -11.90
C ASP A 270 -12.96 -0.65 -12.49
N THR A 271 -12.10 -1.18 -11.60
CA THR A 271 -10.88 -1.90 -11.98
C THR A 271 -11.18 -3.15 -12.81
N SER A 272 -12.46 -3.55 -12.91
CA SER A 272 -12.89 -4.67 -13.76
C SER A 272 -12.63 -4.41 -15.24
N ILE A 273 -12.67 -3.14 -15.67
CA ILE A 273 -12.34 -2.73 -17.05
C ILE A 273 -10.90 -3.12 -17.40
N PHE A 274 -9.95 -2.86 -16.50
CA PHE A 274 -8.54 -3.23 -16.71
C PHE A 274 -8.33 -4.75 -16.77
N LYS A 275 -9.06 -5.50 -15.93
CA LYS A 275 -9.03 -6.97 -15.97
C LYS A 275 -9.56 -7.50 -17.30
N ARG A 276 -10.65 -6.92 -17.83
CA ARG A 276 -11.22 -7.26 -19.15
C ARG A 276 -10.26 -6.92 -20.29
N HIS A 277 -9.63 -5.73 -20.28
CA HIS A 277 -8.64 -5.35 -21.27
C HIS A 277 -7.48 -6.36 -21.30
N LYS A 278 -6.96 -6.74 -20.14
CA LYS A 278 -5.90 -7.73 -20.02
C LYS A 278 -6.33 -9.11 -20.57
N ALA A 279 -7.55 -9.56 -20.29
CA ALA A 279 -8.10 -10.82 -20.81
C ALA A 279 -8.20 -10.80 -22.35
N ILE A 280 -8.73 -9.69 -22.92
CA ILE A 280 -8.83 -9.51 -24.37
C ILE A 280 -7.45 -9.56 -25.02
N ILE A 281 -6.46 -8.82 -24.50
CA ILE A 281 -5.11 -8.78 -25.06
C ILE A 281 -4.38 -10.12 -24.89
N SER A 282 -4.57 -10.82 -23.77
CA SER A 282 -4.02 -12.15 -23.54
C SER A 282 -4.56 -13.20 -24.54
N SER A 283 -5.77 -13.02 -25.05
CA SER A 283 -6.39 -13.88 -26.08
C SER A 283 -5.91 -13.57 -27.50
N MET A 284 -5.08 -12.53 -27.68
CA MET A 284 -4.47 -12.19 -28.97
C MET A 284 -3.15 -12.93 -29.18
N THR A 285 -2.81 -13.22 -30.43
CA THR A 285 -1.48 -13.72 -30.79
C THR A 285 -0.43 -12.62 -30.65
N LYS A 286 0.86 -13.00 -30.57
CA LYS A 286 1.97 -12.03 -30.51
C LYS A 286 1.96 -11.06 -31.70
N GLN A 287 1.58 -11.54 -32.90
CA GLN A 287 1.50 -10.71 -34.10
C GLN A 287 0.33 -9.72 -34.03
N GLU A 288 -0.82 -10.14 -33.49
CA GLU A 288 -1.98 -9.26 -33.34
C GLU A 288 -1.73 -8.15 -32.30
N ARG A 289 -0.98 -8.45 -31.25
CA ARG A 289 -0.59 -7.46 -30.24
C ARG A 289 0.39 -6.41 -30.79
N LYS A 290 1.33 -6.84 -31.64
CA LYS A 290 2.29 -5.93 -32.30
C LYS A 290 1.68 -5.10 -33.43
N THR A 291 0.71 -5.68 -34.16
CA THR A 291 0.11 -5.07 -35.34
C THR A 291 -1.42 -5.17 -35.28
N PRO A 292 -2.09 -4.36 -34.43
CA PRO A 292 -3.54 -4.46 -34.22
C PRO A 292 -4.39 -4.28 -35.48
N GLY A 293 -3.86 -3.61 -36.50
CA GLY A 293 -4.53 -3.41 -37.80
C GLY A 293 -4.90 -4.69 -38.56
N ILE A 294 -4.27 -5.84 -38.23
CA ILE A 294 -4.61 -7.14 -38.84
C ILE A 294 -5.86 -7.79 -38.22
N ILE A 295 -6.39 -7.23 -37.12
CA ILE A 295 -7.52 -7.81 -36.37
C ILE A 295 -8.82 -7.47 -37.11
N LYS A 296 -9.22 -8.34 -38.08
CA LYS A 296 -10.48 -8.25 -38.81
C LYS A 296 -11.60 -9.04 -38.10
N ALA A 297 -12.80 -9.08 -38.70
CA ALA A 297 -14.01 -9.60 -38.09
C ALA A 297 -13.87 -11.04 -37.51
N SER A 298 -13.25 -11.97 -38.24
CA SER A 298 -13.04 -13.35 -37.77
C SER A 298 -12.12 -13.43 -36.56
N ARG A 299 -11.04 -12.63 -36.53
CA ARG A 299 -10.10 -12.53 -35.40
C ARG A 299 -10.78 -11.92 -34.18
N LYS A 300 -11.60 -10.85 -34.37
CA LYS A 300 -12.36 -10.24 -33.29
C LYS A 300 -13.32 -11.24 -32.63
N LYS A 301 -14.03 -12.08 -33.40
CA LYS A 301 -14.89 -13.13 -32.86
C LYS A 301 -14.10 -14.17 -32.05
N ARG A 302 -12.94 -14.62 -32.54
CA ARG A 302 -12.07 -15.57 -31.84
C ARG A 302 -11.53 -14.96 -30.54
N ILE A 303 -11.05 -13.72 -30.57
CA ILE A 303 -10.51 -13.00 -29.40
C ILE A 303 -11.62 -12.82 -28.36
N ALA A 304 -12.81 -12.39 -28.76
CA ALA A 304 -13.96 -12.25 -27.87
C ALA A 304 -14.34 -13.57 -27.18
N SER A 305 -14.42 -14.65 -27.95
CA SER A 305 -14.70 -15.99 -27.41
C SER A 305 -13.63 -16.46 -26.43
N GLY A 306 -12.34 -16.28 -26.79
CA GLY A 306 -11.21 -16.71 -25.95
C GLY A 306 -11.04 -15.88 -24.65
N SER A 307 -11.50 -14.64 -24.63
CA SER A 307 -11.43 -13.75 -23.47
C SER A 307 -12.70 -13.75 -22.61
N GLY A 308 -13.74 -14.47 -23.01
CA GLY A 308 -15.05 -14.42 -22.32
C GLY A 308 -15.73 -13.04 -22.42
N THR A 309 -15.41 -12.25 -23.48
CA THR A 309 -15.95 -10.91 -23.69
C THR A 309 -16.76 -10.83 -24.99
N THR A 310 -17.34 -9.67 -25.28
CA THR A 310 -18.10 -9.45 -26.52
C THR A 310 -17.24 -8.82 -27.61
N VAL A 311 -17.64 -9.02 -28.89
CA VAL A 311 -16.97 -8.35 -30.03
C VAL A 311 -17.03 -6.81 -29.88
N GLN A 312 -18.06 -6.29 -29.22
CA GLN A 312 -18.21 -4.87 -28.96
C GLN A 312 -17.12 -4.37 -28.00
N GLU A 313 -16.80 -5.13 -26.94
CA GLU A 313 -15.72 -4.81 -26.00
C GLU A 313 -14.35 -4.87 -26.67
N VAL A 314 -14.11 -5.87 -27.53
CA VAL A 314 -12.88 -5.93 -28.35
C VAL A 314 -12.78 -4.69 -29.24
N ASN A 315 -13.85 -4.26 -29.90
CA ASN A 315 -13.85 -3.06 -30.72
C ASN A 315 -13.57 -1.80 -29.92
N ARG A 316 -14.16 -1.69 -28.71
CA ARG A 316 -13.95 -0.56 -27.81
C ARG A 316 -12.48 -0.46 -27.40
N LEU A 317 -11.88 -1.58 -26.97
CA LEU A 317 -10.46 -1.62 -26.63
C LEU A 317 -9.56 -1.20 -27.79
N LEU A 318 -9.78 -1.75 -28.99
CA LEU A 318 -8.98 -1.42 -30.19
C LEU A 318 -9.11 0.05 -30.56
N LYS A 319 -10.31 0.64 -30.43
CA LYS A 319 -10.52 2.07 -30.68
C LYS A 319 -9.79 2.94 -29.64
N GLN A 320 -9.90 2.60 -28.35
CA GLN A 320 -9.19 3.32 -27.28
C GLN A 320 -7.67 3.27 -27.47
N PHE A 321 -7.15 2.10 -27.89
CA PHE A 321 -5.73 1.95 -28.19
C PHE A 321 -5.30 2.82 -29.38
N ASP A 322 -6.10 2.87 -30.45
CA ASP A 322 -5.82 3.69 -31.65
C ASP A 322 -5.84 5.19 -31.34
N ASP A 323 -6.85 5.65 -30.59
CA ASP A 323 -6.97 7.03 -30.11
C ASP A 323 -5.74 7.44 -29.28
N MET A 324 -5.32 6.56 -28.34
CA MET A 324 -4.15 6.79 -27.49
C MET A 324 -2.86 6.78 -28.32
N SER A 325 -2.69 5.82 -29.22
CA SER A 325 -1.52 5.74 -30.11
C SER A 325 -1.39 6.97 -31.00
N THR A 326 -2.52 7.49 -31.48
CA THR A 326 -2.57 8.70 -32.30
C THR A 326 -2.20 9.93 -31.47
N MET A 327 -2.71 10.05 -30.25
CA MET A 327 -2.35 11.13 -29.31
C MET A 327 -0.85 11.10 -28.99
N MET A 328 -0.30 9.92 -28.69
CA MET A 328 1.14 9.75 -28.43
C MET A 328 2.02 10.13 -29.63
N LYS A 329 1.62 9.76 -30.85
CA LYS A 329 2.32 10.17 -32.08
C LYS A 329 2.30 11.69 -32.28
N ARG A 330 1.22 12.38 -31.89
CA ARG A 330 1.15 13.86 -31.95
C ARG A 330 2.10 14.50 -30.95
N ILE A 331 2.12 13.99 -29.69
CA ILE A 331 3.03 14.48 -28.64
C ILE A 331 4.50 14.26 -29.06
N SER A 332 4.82 13.09 -29.60
CA SER A 332 6.17 12.79 -30.13
C SER A 332 6.62 13.73 -31.23
N LYS A 333 5.70 14.14 -32.12
CA LYS A 333 6.00 15.11 -33.23
C LYS A 333 6.15 16.57 -32.75
N MET A 334 5.48 16.94 -31.63
CA MET A 334 5.57 18.30 -31.08
C MET A 334 6.87 18.55 -30.31
N GLY A 335 7.62 17.49 -29.92
CA GLY A 335 8.87 17.58 -29.17
C GLY A 335 8.66 17.99 -27.69
N LEU A 336 9.64 17.68 -26.83
CA LEU A 336 9.61 18.02 -25.40
C LEU A 336 9.47 19.54 -25.15
N GLY A 337 9.98 20.37 -26.05
CA GLY A 337 9.90 21.85 -26.01
C GLY A 337 8.48 22.40 -26.23
N GLY A 338 7.67 21.71 -27.05
CA GLY A 338 6.28 22.10 -27.28
C GLY A 338 5.37 21.73 -26.09
N LEU A 339 5.68 20.63 -25.42
CA LEU A 339 4.94 20.18 -24.20
C LEU A 339 5.19 21.13 -23.02
N MET A 340 6.44 21.57 -22.79
CA MET A 340 6.77 22.54 -21.74
C MET A 340 6.18 23.93 -22.00
N ARG A 341 6.06 24.37 -23.26
CA ARG A 341 5.40 25.63 -23.59
C ARG A 341 3.88 25.59 -23.43
N GLY A 342 3.25 24.41 -23.64
CA GLY A 342 1.81 24.22 -23.42
C GLY A 342 1.42 24.05 -21.95
N MET A 343 2.31 23.51 -21.08
CA MET A 343 2.08 23.32 -19.65
C MET A 343 2.56 24.47 -18.76
N GLY A 344 3.42 25.36 -19.29
CA GLY A 344 4.03 26.45 -18.52
C GLY A 344 3.18 27.71 -18.33
N GLY A 345 1.95 27.74 -18.81
CA GLY A 345 1.02 28.85 -18.60
C GLY A 345 -0.28 28.39 -17.96
N ALA A 346 -0.73 29.11 -16.92
CA ALA A 346 -2.01 28.86 -16.24
C ALA A 346 -3.25 28.85 -17.17
N GLY A 347 -3.09 29.23 -18.44
CA GLY A 347 -4.11 29.17 -19.51
C GLY A 347 -4.25 27.81 -20.19
N GLY A 348 -3.18 27.00 -20.28
CA GLY A 348 -3.21 25.74 -21.04
C GLY A 348 -4.07 24.66 -20.41
N LEU A 349 -4.11 24.61 -19.06
CA LEU A 349 -4.98 23.67 -18.32
C LEU A 349 -6.46 24.11 -18.42
N ALA A 350 -6.73 25.41 -18.42
CA ALA A 350 -8.08 25.97 -18.53
C ALA A 350 -8.68 25.78 -19.93
N ASP A 351 -7.87 25.86 -21.00
CA ASP A 351 -8.32 25.60 -22.38
C ASP A 351 -8.52 24.10 -22.65
N MET A 352 -7.73 23.22 -22.03
CA MET A 352 -7.94 21.77 -22.08
C MET A 352 -9.25 21.37 -21.36
N MET A 353 -9.59 22.01 -20.23
CA MET A 353 -10.86 21.83 -19.54
C MET A 353 -12.06 22.44 -20.29
N LYS A 354 -11.89 23.57 -21.00
CA LYS A 354 -12.95 24.16 -21.85
C LYS A 354 -13.27 23.30 -23.08
N GLY A 355 -12.29 22.60 -23.64
CA GLY A 355 -12.48 21.65 -24.73
C GLY A 355 -13.30 20.40 -24.32
N MET A 356 -13.33 20.05 -23.04
CA MET A 356 -14.11 18.94 -22.48
C MET A 356 -15.55 19.32 -22.11
N GLY A 357 -15.90 20.60 -22.13
CA GLY A 357 -17.19 21.14 -21.64
C GLY A 357 -18.26 21.38 -22.72
N LYS A 358 -18.11 20.92 -23.97
CA LYS A 358 -19.21 20.99 -24.95
C LYS A 358 -20.19 19.81 -24.78
N PRO A 359 -21.51 20.02 -24.68
CA PRO A 359 -22.49 18.95 -24.51
C PRO A 359 -22.53 18.12 -25.80
N GLY A 360 -21.95 16.92 -25.75
CA GLY A 360 -21.86 15.95 -26.86
C GLY A 360 -20.58 15.14 -26.92
N GLY A 361 -19.52 15.53 -26.21
CA GLY A 361 -18.27 14.78 -26.13
C GLY A 361 -18.18 14.01 -24.81
N ARG A 362 -18.39 12.69 -24.84
CA ARG A 362 -18.10 11.83 -23.69
C ARG A 362 -16.60 11.87 -23.39
N PRO A 363 -16.16 11.99 -22.13
CA PRO A 363 -14.75 12.01 -21.76
C PRO A 363 -14.07 10.69 -22.19
N PRO A 364 -12.79 10.70 -22.56
CA PRO A 364 -12.06 9.53 -23.05
C PRO A 364 -11.82 8.43 -21.99
N PHE A 365 -12.28 8.62 -20.77
CA PHE A 365 -12.05 7.70 -19.64
C PHE A 365 -13.33 7.45 -18.82
N VAL A 366 -14.39 6.95 -19.43
CA VAL A 366 -15.50 6.27 -18.75
C VAL A 366 -15.92 5.06 -19.56
#